data_7fd0fb040b9db7271200dd1332488d18
#
_entry.id   7fd0fb040b9db7271200dd1332488d18
#
_cell.length_a   1.000
_cell.length_b   1.000
_cell.length_c   1.000
_cell.angle_alpha   90.00
_cell.angle_beta   90.00
_cell.angle_gamma   90.00
#
_symmetry.space_group_name_H-M   'P 1'
#
loop_
_entity.id
_entity.type
_entity.pdbx_description
1 polymer ?
#
loop_
_entity_poly.entity_id
_entity_poly.type
_entity_poly.pdbx_seq_one_letter_code
_entity_poly.pdbx_strand_id
1 'polypeptide(L)'
;MENLMSGKRPLVSISIPVLNESGNIEALYSRLDALATRMKDRCDLEFVFSDNHSDDNTWAMLAELAAKDPRVKAIRFSRNYGFQRSILANYMHTKGDAVMQIDADLQDPPEMLEDFFARWQEGHEVVYGVRRKRPEGWLLNNFRRLGYWAIDKVSEHPIPRDVGDFRLIDRKVVNVLLKTKTANPYLRGMIAGIGFNQTGIPYDRDARIAGVSKFNISRLLQLGLTAVFNHSTVPLRMASFLGLIILAVSVLGALYYVLLRLFHPELPPGLASIHILVLFGIGLNSFLLGIIGEYLLRIYLVLRADPVAVIQQSLNFETSDLKL
;
A
#
# COMPACT_ATOMS: atom_id res chain seq x y z
N MET A 1 4.56 -13.99 -21.91
CA MET A 1 4.18 -14.84 -23.06
C MET A 1 5.40 -15.41 -23.82
N GLU A 2 6.52 -14.69 -23.89
CA GLU A 2 7.73 -15.23 -24.54
C GLU A 2 8.27 -16.51 -23.88
N ASN A 3 8.22 -16.66 -22.57
CA ASN A 3 8.70 -17.87 -21.88
C ASN A 3 7.75 -19.08 -21.99
N LEU A 4 6.47 -18.89 -22.24
CA LEU A 4 5.53 -19.99 -22.50
C LEU A 4 5.80 -20.70 -23.84
N MET A 5 6.52 -20.05 -24.77
CA MET A 5 6.92 -20.64 -26.06
C MET A 5 8.25 -21.43 -25.99
N SER A 6 9.01 -21.30 -24.89
CA SER A 6 10.32 -21.94 -24.74
C SER A 6 10.27 -23.38 -24.18
N GLY A 7 9.12 -23.91 -23.85
CA GLY A 7 8.98 -25.26 -23.26
C GLY A 7 9.53 -25.37 -21.80
N LYS A 8 10.00 -24.27 -21.22
CA LYS A 8 10.46 -24.22 -19.82
C LYS A 8 9.30 -23.92 -18.89
N ARG A 9 9.19 -24.68 -17.80
CA ARG A 9 8.20 -24.40 -16.77
C ARG A 9 8.43 -23.02 -16.18
N PRO A 10 7.37 -22.19 -15.99
CA PRO A 10 7.50 -20.90 -15.37
C PRO A 10 7.88 -21.03 -13.89
N LEU A 11 8.67 -20.11 -13.39
CA LEU A 11 8.97 -19.96 -11.97
C LEU A 11 7.95 -19.00 -11.34
N VAL A 12 7.36 -19.39 -10.22
CA VAL A 12 6.51 -18.50 -9.40
C VAL A 12 7.18 -18.26 -8.07
N SER A 13 7.40 -16.99 -7.74
CA SER A 13 7.92 -16.58 -6.44
C SER A 13 6.78 -16.34 -5.46
N ILE A 14 6.85 -16.90 -4.27
CA ILE A 14 5.92 -16.58 -3.17
C ILE A 14 6.61 -15.61 -2.24
N SER A 15 6.11 -14.37 -2.17
CA SER A 15 6.60 -13.28 -1.34
C SER A 15 5.90 -13.28 0.01
N ILE A 16 6.67 -13.39 1.09
CA ILE A 16 6.16 -13.59 2.45
C ILE A 16 6.88 -12.64 3.42
N PRO A 17 6.29 -11.47 3.72
CA PRO A 17 6.81 -10.61 4.78
C PRO A 17 6.49 -11.20 6.16
N VAL A 18 7.46 -11.21 7.06
CA VAL A 18 7.30 -11.74 8.42
C VAL A 18 7.76 -10.72 9.47
N LEU A 19 7.09 -10.72 10.61
CA LEU A 19 7.48 -9.97 11.81
C LEU A 19 6.90 -10.65 13.06
N ASN A 20 7.74 -11.35 13.82
CA ASN A 20 7.34 -12.11 15.03
C ASN A 20 6.26 -13.15 14.71
N GLU A 21 6.56 -14.02 13.75
CA GLU A 21 5.66 -15.07 13.23
C GLU A 21 6.18 -16.50 13.54
N SER A 22 7.04 -16.67 14.56
CA SER A 22 7.63 -17.98 14.91
C SER A 22 6.58 -19.07 15.10
N GLY A 23 5.39 -18.76 15.61
CA GLY A 23 4.29 -19.71 15.76
C GLY A 23 3.62 -20.16 14.45
N ASN A 24 3.87 -19.49 13.33
CA ASN A 24 3.22 -19.77 12.06
C ASN A 24 4.16 -20.35 10.98
N ILE A 25 5.49 -20.16 11.13
CA ILE A 25 6.48 -20.49 10.09
C ILE A 25 6.44 -21.96 9.69
N GLU A 26 6.40 -22.89 10.64
CA GLU A 26 6.41 -24.33 10.34
C GLU A 26 5.14 -24.78 9.61
N ALA A 27 3.98 -24.34 10.10
CA ALA A 27 2.69 -24.65 9.48
C ALA A 27 2.59 -24.06 8.08
N LEU A 28 3.06 -22.82 7.88
CA LEU A 28 3.10 -22.17 6.58
C LEU A 28 4.01 -22.93 5.61
N TYR A 29 5.24 -23.26 6.04
CA TYR A 29 6.18 -24.00 5.20
C TYR A 29 5.61 -25.37 4.77
N SER A 30 4.98 -26.12 5.68
CA SER A 30 4.34 -27.38 5.37
C SER A 30 3.27 -27.25 4.26
N ARG A 31 2.43 -26.21 4.31
CA ARG A 31 1.43 -25.93 3.27
C ARG A 31 2.07 -25.51 1.95
N LEU A 32 3.13 -24.72 1.98
CA LEU A 32 3.89 -24.30 0.79
C LEU A 32 4.58 -25.48 0.11
N ASP A 33 5.17 -26.41 0.86
CA ASP A 33 5.82 -27.59 0.33
C ASP A 33 4.80 -28.57 -0.30
N ALA A 34 3.67 -28.77 0.36
CA ALA A 34 2.54 -29.52 -0.19
C ALA A 34 2.01 -28.89 -1.50
N LEU A 35 1.90 -27.56 -1.55
CA LEU A 35 1.50 -26.82 -2.74
C LEU A 35 2.53 -26.99 -3.86
N ALA A 36 3.83 -26.88 -3.57
CA ALA A 36 4.91 -27.09 -4.54
C ALA A 36 4.84 -28.50 -5.16
N THR A 37 4.56 -29.50 -4.32
CA THR A 37 4.39 -30.88 -4.78
C THR A 37 3.19 -31.03 -5.74
N ARG A 38 2.05 -30.39 -5.46
CA ARG A 38 0.87 -30.41 -6.34
C ARG A 38 1.10 -29.66 -7.65
N MET A 39 1.87 -28.59 -7.63
CA MET A 39 2.09 -27.74 -8.80
C MET A 39 3.34 -28.11 -9.63
N LYS A 40 4.11 -29.13 -9.23
CA LYS A 40 5.40 -29.50 -9.83
C LYS A 40 5.39 -29.69 -11.35
N ASP A 41 4.24 -30.11 -11.91
CA ASP A 41 4.09 -30.34 -13.35
C ASP A 41 3.67 -29.06 -14.11
N ARG A 42 3.25 -28.00 -13.39
CA ARG A 42 2.75 -26.73 -13.93
C ARG A 42 3.77 -25.60 -13.82
N CYS A 43 4.46 -25.48 -12.68
CA CYS A 43 5.44 -24.44 -12.42
C CYS A 43 6.45 -24.86 -11.34
N ASP A 44 7.59 -24.20 -11.32
CA ASP A 44 8.54 -24.27 -10.22
C ASP A 44 8.22 -23.17 -9.21
N LEU A 45 8.47 -23.42 -7.91
CA LEU A 45 8.21 -22.44 -6.84
C LEU A 45 9.50 -22.04 -6.12
N GLU A 46 9.62 -20.75 -5.76
CA GLU A 46 10.57 -20.25 -4.76
C GLU A 46 9.82 -19.51 -3.66
N PHE A 47 10.32 -19.57 -2.42
CA PHE A 47 9.71 -18.94 -1.24
C PHE A 47 10.64 -17.84 -0.74
N VAL A 48 10.22 -16.58 -0.87
CA VAL A 48 11.05 -15.41 -0.52
C VAL A 48 10.48 -14.74 0.71
N PHE A 49 11.19 -14.89 1.83
CA PHE A 49 10.83 -14.29 3.11
C PHE A 49 11.58 -12.98 3.35
N SER A 50 10.89 -11.96 3.84
CA SER A 50 11.52 -10.76 4.39
C SER A 50 11.23 -10.66 5.89
N ASP A 51 12.24 -10.92 6.70
CA ASP A 51 12.17 -10.70 8.15
C ASP A 51 12.37 -9.22 8.47
N ASN A 52 11.29 -8.59 8.88
CA ASN A 52 11.25 -7.16 9.22
C ASN A 52 11.82 -6.87 10.61
N HIS A 53 12.96 -7.53 10.93
CA HIS A 53 13.68 -7.45 12.19
C HIS A 53 12.87 -8.04 13.37
N SER A 54 12.54 -9.34 13.28
CA SER A 54 11.85 -10.05 14.35
C SER A 54 12.70 -10.16 15.60
N ASP A 55 12.05 -10.04 16.76
CA ASP A 55 12.65 -10.16 18.09
C ASP A 55 12.50 -11.59 18.67
N ASP A 56 11.66 -12.42 18.04
CA ASP A 56 11.40 -13.81 18.42
C ASP A 56 12.27 -14.80 17.61
N ASN A 57 11.93 -16.09 17.67
CA ASN A 57 12.68 -17.15 17.00
C ASN A 57 12.45 -17.24 15.47
N THR A 58 11.70 -16.32 14.85
CA THR A 58 11.33 -16.36 13.42
C THR A 58 12.56 -16.51 12.53
N TRP A 59 13.60 -15.68 12.73
CA TRP A 59 14.81 -15.71 11.89
C TRP A 59 15.58 -17.02 11.99
N ALA A 60 15.72 -17.57 13.20
CA ALA A 60 16.42 -18.86 13.41
C ALA A 60 15.68 -19.99 12.69
N MET A 61 14.34 -20.02 12.77
CA MET A 61 13.52 -21.01 12.06
C MET A 61 13.66 -20.89 10.54
N LEU A 62 13.68 -19.66 10.00
CA LEU A 62 13.93 -19.43 8.56
C LEU A 62 15.33 -19.92 8.14
N ALA A 63 16.35 -19.74 8.99
CA ALA A 63 17.70 -20.22 8.71
C ALA A 63 17.77 -21.77 8.68
N GLU A 64 17.06 -22.43 9.58
CA GLU A 64 16.97 -23.90 9.57
C GLU A 64 16.24 -24.43 8.33
N LEU A 65 15.16 -23.76 7.90
CA LEU A 65 14.44 -24.13 6.69
C LEU A 65 15.29 -23.89 5.43
N ALA A 66 15.97 -22.76 5.33
CA ALA A 66 16.83 -22.43 4.20
C ALA A 66 18.03 -23.39 4.07
N ALA A 67 18.53 -23.92 5.20
CA ALA A 67 19.57 -24.93 5.18
C ALA A 67 19.11 -26.30 4.64
N LYS A 68 17.81 -26.59 4.75
CA LYS A 68 17.21 -27.87 4.31
C LYS A 68 16.61 -27.79 2.90
N ASP A 69 16.15 -26.61 2.49
CA ASP A 69 15.45 -26.41 1.24
C ASP A 69 15.97 -25.16 0.49
N PRO A 70 16.64 -25.34 -0.66
CA PRO A 70 17.19 -24.22 -1.44
C PRO A 70 16.12 -23.32 -2.06
N ARG A 71 14.84 -23.74 -2.12
CA ARG A 71 13.71 -22.92 -2.54
C ARG A 71 13.38 -21.82 -1.53
N VAL A 72 13.74 -22.03 -0.26
CA VAL A 72 13.56 -21.07 0.83
C VAL A 72 14.68 -20.05 0.79
N LYS A 73 14.34 -18.81 0.50
CA LYS A 73 15.22 -17.65 0.51
C LYS A 73 14.74 -16.66 1.55
N ALA A 74 15.64 -16.06 2.30
CA ALA A 74 15.25 -15.08 3.30
C ALA A 74 16.22 -13.90 3.36
N ILE A 75 15.67 -12.71 3.57
CA ILE A 75 16.40 -11.49 3.89
C ILE A 75 15.96 -10.98 5.25
N ARG A 76 16.91 -10.54 6.07
CA ARG A 76 16.65 -9.87 7.34
C ARG A 76 17.02 -8.42 7.24
N PHE A 77 16.11 -7.53 7.66
CA PHE A 77 16.37 -6.10 7.68
C PHE A 77 17.13 -5.67 8.95
N SER A 78 17.85 -4.55 8.86
CA SER A 78 18.58 -3.95 9.98
C SER A 78 17.66 -3.37 11.07
N ARG A 79 16.42 -3.08 10.74
CA ARG A 79 15.33 -2.62 11.63
C ARG A 79 13.98 -2.86 10.99
N ASN A 80 12.90 -2.60 11.72
CA ASN A 80 11.56 -2.62 11.15
C ASN A 80 11.33 -1.43 10.19
N TYR A 81 11.12 -1.73 8.90
CA TYR A 81 10.82 -0.75 7.84
C TYR A 81 9.33 -0.65 7.52
N GLY A 82 8.49 -1.52 8.12
CA GLY A 82 7.06 -1.58 7.91
C GLY A 82 6.64 -2.54 6.79
N PHE A 83 5.39 -2.96 6.84
CA PHE A 83 4.85 -4.05 6.02
C PHE A 83 4.95 -3.81 4.50
N GLN A 84 4.56 -2.63 4.02
CA GLN A 84 4.54 -2.34 2.58
C GLN A 84 5.96 -2.30 1.98
N ARG A 85 6.94 -1.82 2.73
CA ARG A 85 8.36 -1.85 2.31
C ARG A 85 8.91 -3.28 2.33
N SER A 86 8.47 -4.13 3.26
CA SER A 86 8.84 -5.54 3.28
C SER A 86 8.37 -6.27 2.03
N ILE A 87 7.13 -6.03 1.58
CA ILE A 87 6.61 -6.60 0.33
C ILE A 87 7.42 -6.08 -0.87
N LEU A 88 7.67 -4.77 -0.95
CA LEU A 88 8.43 -4.19 -2.06
C LEU A 88 9.87 -4.73 -2.10
N ALA A 89 10.51 -4.89 -0.93
CA ALA A 89 11.84 -5.50 -0.83
C ALA A 89 11.83 -6.95 -1.31
N ASN A 90 10.81 -7.75 -0.96
CA ASN A 90 10.66 -9.09 -1.51
C ASN A 90 10.56 -9.07 -3.04
N TYR A 91 9.73 -8.18 -3.60
CA TYR A 91 9.59 -8.05 -5.06
C TYR A 91 10.92 -7.74 -5.75
N MET A 92 11.80 -6.97 -5.12
CA MET A 92 13.16 -6.69 -5.64
C MET A 92 14.02 -7.95 -5.71
N HIS A 93 13.79 -8.93 -4.83
CA HIS A 93 14.63 -10.13 -4.69
C HIS A 93 13.97 -11.39 -5.25
N THR A 94 12.75 -11.30 -5.80
CA THR A 94 12.09 -12.41 -6.50
C THR A 94 12.58 -12.54 -7.94
N LYS A 95 12.72 -13.79 -8.43
CA LYS A 95 13.17 -14.09 -9.80
C LYS A 95 12.05 -14.71 -10.68
N GLY A 96 10.92 -15.09 -10.11
CA GLY A 96 9.82 -15.75 -10.81
C GLY A 96 9.21 -14.94 -11.93
N ASP A 97 8.63 -15.62 -12.92
CA ASP A 97 7.84 -15.04 -14.02
C ASP A 97 6.55 -14.39 -13.51
N ALA A 98 6.06 -14.87 -12.36
CA ALA A 98 5.00 -14.23 -11.59
C ALA A 98 5.35 -14.25 -10.10
N VAL A 99 4.76 -13.33 -9.33
CA VAL A 99 5.00 -13.20 -7.88
C VAL A 99 3.67 -13.23 -7.15
N MET A 100 3.50 -14.19 -6.24
CA MET A 100 2.38 -14.24 -5.32
C MET A 100 2.74 -13.61 -3.99
N GLN A 101 1.95 -12.65 -3.54
CA GLN A 101 2.06 -12.06 -2.21
C GLN A 101 1.09 -12.74 -1.26
N ILE A 102 1.60 -13.26 -0.12
CA ILE A 102 0.80 -13.80 0.97
C ILE A 102 1.30 -13.31 2.32
N ASP A 103 0.42 -13.30 3.32
CA ASP A 103 0.75 -13.03 4.70
C ASP A 103 1.13 -14.34 5.44
N ALA A 104 2.03 -14.26 6.42
CA ALA A 104 2.48 -15.44 7.17
C ALA A 104 1.48 -15.94 8.22
N ASP A 105 0.38 -15.22 8.47
CA ASP A 105 -0.60 -15.50 9.52
C ASP A 105 -1.61 -16.61 9.16
N LEU A 106 -1.42 -17.26 8.01
CA LEU A 106 -2.23 -18.37 7.48
C LEU A 106 -3.72 -18.04 7.26
N GLN A 107 -4.08 -16.77 7.27
CA GLN A 107 -5.46 -16.35 7.00
C GLN A 107 -5.80 -16.39 5.50
N ASP A 108 -4.82 -16.13 4.66
CA ASP A 108 -4.97 -16.16 3.20
C ASP A 108 -4.38 -17.51 2.69
N PRO A 109 -5.19 -18.41 2.11
CA PRO A 109 -4.77 -19.78 1.80
C PRO A 109 -3.77 -19.82 0.63
N PRO A 110 -2.53 -20.34 0.82
CA PRO A 110 -1.54 -20.44 -0.25
C PRO A 110 -2.01 -21.32 -1.42
N GLU A 111 -2.93 -22.24 -1.19
CA GLU A 111 -3.51 -23.14 -2.20
C GLU A 111 -4.25 -22.39 -3.32
N MET A 112 -4.71 -21.17 -3.08
CA MET A 112 -5.31 -20.31 -4.12
C MET A 112 -4.34 -19.96 -5.24
N LEU A 113 -3.04 -20.25 -5.08
CA LEU A 113 -2.09 -20.13 -6.18
C LEU A 113 -2.54 -20.97 -7.40
N GLU A 114 -3.19 -22.10 -7.21
CA GLU A 114 -3.66 -22.94 -8.30
C GLU A 114 -4.68 -22.20 -9.19
N ASP A 115 -5.63 -21.50 -8.57
CA ASP A 115 -6.65 -20.70 -9.27
C ASP A 115 -6.04 -19.41 -9.84
N PHE A 116 -5.16 -18.74 -9.08
CA PHE A 116 -4.47 -17.53 -9.53
C PHE A 116 -3.60 -17.82 -10.74
N PHE A 117 -2.88 -18.93 -10.72
CA PHE A 117 -2.02 -19.36 -11.80
C PHE A 117 -2.82 -19.66 -13.09
N ALA A 118 -3.99 -20.29 -12.96
CA ALA A 118 -4.88 -20.54 -14.11
C ALA A 118 -5.32 -19.22 -14.77
N ARG A 119 -5.74 -18.21 -13.97
CA ARG A 119 -6.12 -16.89 -14.49
C ARG A 119 -4.94 -16.14 -15.10
N TRP A 120 -3.76 -16.27 -14.50
CA TRP A 120 -2.54 -15.69 -15.06
C TRP A 120 -2.19 -16.28 -16.42
N GLN A 121 -2.34 -17.61 -16.60
CA GLN A 121 -2.17 -18.28 -17.89
C GLN A 121 -3.21 -17.86 -18.95
N GLU A 122 -4.40 -17.43 -18.53
CA GLU A 122 -5.43 -16.85 -19.40
C GLU A 122 -5.07 -15.41 -19.87
N GLY A 123 -3.98 -14.83 -19.36
CA GLY A 123 -3.50 -13.50 -19.76
C GLY A 123 -3.88 -12.36 -18.80
N HIS A 124 -4.30 -12.67 -17.57
CA HIS A 124 -4.48 -11.66 -16.54
C HIS A 124 -3.14 -11.38 -15.84
N GLU A 125 -2.62 -10.17 -15.97
CA GLU A 125 -1.33 -9.79 -15.36
C GLU A 125 -1.43 -9.55 -13.84
N VAL A 126 -2.63 -9.31 -13.31
CA VAL A 126 -2.89 -9.18 -11.88
C VAL A 126 -4.11 -10.02 -11.50
N VAL A 127 -3.91 -10.99 -10.63
CA VAL A 127 -4.99 -11.82 -10.07
C VAL A 127 -5.02 -11.62 -8.56
N TYR A 128 -6.12 -11.11 -8.00
CA TYR A 128 -6.21 -10.80 -6.57
C TYR A 128 -7.36 -11.55 -5.88
N GLY A 129 -7.17 -11.85 -4.60
CA GLY A 129 -8.20 -12.43 -3.75
C GLY A 129 -9.22 -11.37 -3.31
N VAL A 130 -10.50 -11.62 -3.54
CA VAL A 130 -11.62 -10.81 -3.06
C VAL A 130 -12.24 -11.51 -1.85
N ARG A 131 -12.12 -10.90 -0.68
CA ARG A 131 -12.68 -11.47 0.56
C ARG A 131 -14.18 -11.48 0.51
N ARG A 132 -14.81 -12.66 0.66
CA ARG A 132 -16.27 -12.75 0.82
C ARG A 132 -16.67 -12.03 2.11
N LYS A 133 -17.74 -11.23 2.03
CA LYS A 133 -18.22 -10.43 3.17
C LYS A 133 -18.67 -11.35 4.30
N ARG A 134 -18.11 -11.15 5.50
CA ARG A 134 -18.77 -11.62 6.73
C ARG A 134 -19.96 -10.72 7.03
N PRO A 135 -21.08 -11.24 7.59
CA PRO A 135 -22.17 -10.42 8.07
C PRO A 135 -21.66 -9.57 9.25
N GLU A 136 -21.30 -8.33 8.97
CA GLU A 136 -20.91 -7.34 9.98
C GLU A 136 -22.11 -6.46 10.35
N GLY A 137 -22.12 -5.91 11.58
CA GLY A 137 -23.20 -5.07 12.06
C GLY A 137 -23.45 -3.84 11.18
N TRP A 138 -24.73 -3.47 10.99
CA TRP A 138 -25.22 -2.41 10.11
C TRP A 138 -24.50 -1.06 10.27
N LEU A 139 -24.15 -0.65 11.48
CA LEU A 139 -23.43 0.62 11.76
C LEU A 139 -22.03 0.65 11.18
N LEU A 140 -21.26 -0.43 11.34
CA LEU A 140 -19.88 -0.52 10.83
C LEU A 140 -19.86 -0.54 9.29
N ASN A 141 -20.86 -1.18 8.70
CA ASN A 141 -21.01 -1.29 7.25
C ASN A 141 -21.30 0.09 6.59
N ASN A 142 -22.11 0.94 7.25
CA ASN A 142 -22.39 2.30 6.75
C ASN A 142 -21.18 3.24 6.89
N PHE A 143 -20.41 3.17 7.97
CA PHE A 143 -19.17 3.93 8.13
C PHE A 143 -18.12 3.53 7.07
N ARG A 144 -17.96 2.23 6.82
CA ARG A 144 -17.07 1.73 5.75
C ARG A 144 -17.55 2.19 4.37
N ARG A 145 -18.85 2.12 4.11
CA ARG A 145 -19.42 2.55 2.82
C ARG A 145 -19.19 4.04 2.55
N LEU A 146 -19.34 4.88 3.59
CA LEU A 146 -19.03 6.32 3.49
C LEU A 146 -17.53 6.55 3.27
N GLY A 147 -16.67 5.82 3.99
CA GLY A 147 -15.21 5.88 3.82
C GLY A 147 -14.75 5.46 2.42
N TYR A 148 -15.27 4.34 1.90
CA TYR A 148 -14.97 3.90 0.54
C TYR A 148 -15.51 4.86 -0.51
N TRP A 149 -16.70 5.41 -0.33
CA TRP A 149 -17.26 6.41 -1.23
C TRP A 149 -16.38 7.68 -1.27
N ALA A 150 -15.89 8.14 -0.12
CA ALA A 150 -14.98 9.29 -0.05
C ALA A 150 -13.64 8.98 -0.75
N ILE A 151 -13.08 7.80 -0.53
CA ILE A 151 -11.83 7.35 -1.18
C ILE A 151 -12.02 7.20 -2.69
N ASP A 152 -13.12 6.59 -3.15
CA ASP A 152 -13.42 6.42 -4.59
C ASP A 152 -13.56 7.77 -5.32
N LYS A 153 -14.14 8.81 -4.65
CA LYS A 153 -14.25 10.15 -5.24
C LYS A 153 -12.93 10.93 -5.28
N VAL A 154 -12.01 10.61 -4.38
CA VAL A 154 -10.75 11.32 -4.18
C VAL A 154 -9.58 10.60 -4.85
N SER A 155 -9.71 9.29 -5.08
CA SER A 155 -8.70 8.47 -5.75
C SER A 155 -8.78 8.65 -7.27
N GLU A 156 -7.63 8.89 -7.90
CA GLU A 156 -7.54 9.00 -9.37
C GLU A 156 -7.83 7.65 -10.07
N HIS A 157 -7.68 6.54 -9.35
CA HIS A 157 -7.96 5.19 -9.86
C HIS A 157 -8.83 4.40 -8.87
N PRO A 158 -9.90 3.73 -9.33
CA PRO A 158 -10.75 2.91 -8.47
C PRO A 158 -9.95 1.73 -7.88
N ILE A 159 -9.86 1.68 -6.55
CA ILE A 159 -9.25 0.55 -5.86
C ILE A 159 -10.33 -0.50 -5.65
N PRO A 160 -10.13 -1.77 -6.09
CA PRO A 160 -11.11 -2.82 -5.87
C PRO A 160 -11.45 -2.99 -4.39
N ARG A 161 -12.75 -3.10 -4.09
CA ARG A 161 -13.25 -3.22 -2.70
C ARG A 161 -12.99 -4.61 -2.14
N ASP A 162 -12.82 -4.69 -0.83
CA ASP A 162 -12.60 -5.95 -0.09
C ASP A 162 -11.34 -6.75 -0.55
N VAL A 163 -10.36 -6.07 -1.16
CA VAL A 163 -9.10 -6.64 -1.64
C VAL A 163 -7.98 -6.30 -0.67
N GLY A 164 -7.21 -7.33 -0.28
CA GLY A 164 -5.97 -7.22 0.50
C GLY A 164 -4.72 -7.10 -0.38
N ASP A 165 -3.56 -7.45 0.21
CA ASP A 165 -2.29 -7.59 -0.53
C ASP A 165 -2.12 -8.99 -1.14
N PHE A 166 -3.07 -9.91 -0.87
CA PHE A 166 -3.11 -11.28 -1.36
C PHE A 166 -3.41 -11.32 -2.86
N ARG A 167 -2.40 -11.58 -3.68
CA ARG A 167 -2.49 -11.53 -5.15
C ARG A 167 -1.32 -12.22 -5.82
N LEU A 168 -1.51 -12.62 -7.08
CA LEU A 168 -0.47 -13.01 -8.03
C LEU A 168 -0.29 -11.88 -9.05
N ILE A 169 0.95 -11.46 -9.30
CA ILE A 169 1.27 -10.42 -10.27
C ILE A 169 2.34 -10.90 -11.25
N ASP A 170 2.17 -10.59 -12.52
CA ASP A 170 3.15 -10.87 -13.56
C ASP A 170 4.45 -10.10 -13.34
N ARG A 171 5.58 -10.65 -13.78
CA ARG A 171 6.88 -10.01 -13.73
C ARG A 171 6.89 -8.61 -14.38
N LYS A 172 6.09 -8.39 -15.41
CA LYS A 172 5.95 -7.07 -16.06
C LYS A 172 5.44 -6.03 -15.07
N VAL A 173 4.42 -6.40 -14.27
CA VAL A 173 3.84 -5.53 -13.22
C VAL A 173 4.88 -5.23 -12.15
N VAL A 174 5.59 -6.27 -11.67
CA VAL A 174 6.69 -6.10 -10.69
C VAL A 174 7.73 -5.12 -11.23
N ASN A 175 8.17 -5.30 -12.47
CA ASN A 175 9.19 -4.44 -13.08
C ASN A 175 8.75 -2.97 -13.20
N VAL A 176 7.47 -2.70 -13.41
CA VAL A 176 6.93 -1.33 -13.40
C VAL A 176 6.90 -0.77 -11.98
N LEU A 177 6.45 -1.57 -10.99
CA LEU A 177 6.45 -1.17 -9.58
C LEU A 177 7.85 -0.79 -9.10
N LEU A 178 8.86 -1.58 -9.44
CA LEU A 178 10.25 -1.36 -9.04
C LEU A 178 10.88 -0.09 -9.68
N LYS A 179 10.37 0.36 -10.81
CA LYS A 179 10.79 1.63 -11.44
C LYS A 179 10.15 2.86 -10.80
N THR A 180 9.05 2.67 -10.07
CA THR A 180 8.31 3.78 -9.45
C THR A 180 9.04 4.22 -8.17
N LYS A 181 9.57 5.45 -8.17
CA LYS A 181 10.19 6.04 -6.99
C LYS A 181 9.12 6.48 -5.99
N THR A 182 9.11 5.88 -4.81
CA THR A 182 8.20 6.26 -3.73
C THR A 182 8.86 6.05 -2.37
N ALA A 183 8.73 7.05 -1.49
CA ALA A 183 9.23 6.94 -0.13
C ALA A 183 8.33 6.07 0.76
N ASN A 184 7.03 6.09 0.50
CA ASN A 184 6.04 5.33 1.24
C ASN A 184 5.16 4.54 0.26
N PRO A 185 5.56 3.32 -0.14
CA PRO A 185 4.80 2.52 -1.07
C PRO A 185 3.42 2.17 -0.51
N TYR A 186 2.39 2.37 -1.32
CA TYR A 186 1.06 1.83 -1.09
C TYR A 186 0.72 0.93 -2.27
N LEU A 187 1.19 -0.30 -2.18
CA LEU A 187 1.21 -1.24 -3.30
C LEU A 187 -0.17 -1.53 -3.89
N ARG A 188 -1.23 -1.55 -3.06
CA ARG A 188 -2.61 -1.74 -3.56
C ARG A 188 -3.02 -0.65 -4.54
N GLY A 189 -2.81 0.61 -4.17
CA GLY A 189 -3.14 1.75 -5.02
C GLY A 189 -2.23 1.83 -6.25
N MET A 190 -0.93 1.56 -6.07
CA MET A 190 0.03 1.53 -7.17
C MET A 190 -0.34 0.47 -8.21
N ILE A 191 -0.63 -0.77 -7.79
CA ILE A 191 -1.00 -1.87 -8.69
C ILE A 191 -2.34 -1.58 -9.38
N ALA A 192 -3.34 -1.05 -8.67
CA ALA A 192 -4.61 -0.67 -9.28
C ALA A 192 -4.44 0.42 -10.35
N GLY A 193 -3.51 1.38 -10.13
CA GLY A 193 -3.25 2.49 -11.04
C GLY A 193 -2.39 2.14 -12.26
N ILE A 194 -1.67 1.01 -12.26
CA ILE A 194 -0.79 0.62 -13.38
C ILE A 194 -1.58 0.25 -14.65
N GLY A 195 -2.85 -0.17 -14.53
CA GLY A 195 -3.74 -0.35 -15.69
C GLY A 195 -3.60 -1.65 -16.46
N PHE A 196 -2.85 -2.65 -15.96
CA PHE A 196 -2.79 -3.99 -16.55
C PHE A 196 -4.14 -4.73 -16.43
N ASN A 197 -4.30 -5.83 -17.19
CA ASN A 197 -5.49 -6.67 -17.13
C ASN A 197 -5.59 -7.35 -15.76
N GLN A 198 -6.59 -6.95 -14.95
CA GLN A 198 -6.75 -7.38 -13.56
C GLN A 198 -8.05 -8.16 -13.39
N THR A 199 -8.00 -9.23 -12.59
CA THR A 199 -9.19 -10.01 -12.24
C THR A 199 -9.17 -10.40 -10.76
N GLY A 200 -10.36 -10.58 -10.16
CA GLY A 200 -10.51 -10.98 -8.77
C GLY A 200 -11.14 -12.35 -8.61
N ILE A 201 -10.65 -13.14 -7.67
CA ILE A 201 -11.21 -14.45 -7.30
C ILE A 201 -11.78 -14.37 -5.89
N PRO A 202 -13.08 -14.61 -5.69
CA PRO A 202 -13.69 -14.60 -4.37
C PRO A 202 -13.17 -15.77 -3.50
N TYR A 203 -12.77 -15.48 -2.26
CA TYR A 203 -12.35 -16.50 -1.30
C TYR A 203 -12.85 -16.22 0.12
N ASP A 204 -12.89 -17.26 0.93
CA ASP A 204 -13.19 -17.16 2.34
C ASP A 204 -11.88 -17.08 3.13
N ARG A 205 -11.76 -16.05 3.97
CA ARG A 205 -10.59 -15.86 4.80
C ARG A 205 -10.67 -16.73 6.05
N ASP A 206 -9.63 -17.51 6.32
CA ASP A 206 -9.54 -18.35 7.51
C ASP A 206 -9.44 -17.52 8.80
N ALA A 207 -9.82 -18.12 9.92
CA ALA A 207 -9.61 -17.50 11.22
C ALA A 207 -8.11 -17.47 11.54
N ARG A 208 -7.63 -16.37 12.14
CA ARG A 208 -6.23 -16.26 12.57
C ARG A 208 -5.90 -17.34 13.58
N ILE A 209 -4.83 -18.10 13.35
CA ILE A 209 -4.41 -19.19 14.22
C ILE A 209 -3.74 -18.64 15.49
N ALA A 210 -2.96 -17.55 15.38
CA ALA A 210 -2.30 -16.89 16.50
C ALA A 210 -2.25 -15.35 16.30
N GLY A 211 -2.23 -14.59 17.42
CA GLY A 211 -2.04 -13.14 17.42
C GLY A 211 -3.30 -12.33 17.74
N VAL A 212 -3.11 -11.16 18.39
CA VAL A 212 -4.18 -10.22 18.76
C VAL A 212 -4.23 -9.06 17.78
N SER A 213 -5.42 -8.77 17.23
CA SER A 213 -5.63 -7.59 16.38
C SER A 213 -5.48 -6.30 17.20
N LYS A 214 -4.43 -5.53 16.96
CA LYS A 214 -4.22 -4.20 17.57
C LYS A 214 -4.96 -3.13 16.76
N PHE A 215 -6.29 -3.21 16.70
CA PHE A 215 -7.11 -2.17 16.05
C PHE A 215 -7.15 -0.91 16.93
N ASN A 216 -6.60 0.20 16.41
CA ASN A 216 -6.65 1.49 17.08
C ASN A 216 -7.25 2.53 16.12
N ILE A 217 -8.28 3.27 16.59
CA ILE A 217 -9.00 4.28 15.80
C ILE A 217 -8.05 5.38 15.29
N SER A 218 -7.04 5.76 16.08
CA SER A 218 -6.04 6.74 15.66
C SER A 218 -5.22 6.25 14.45
N ARG A 219 -4.88 4.95 14.39
CA ARG A 219 -4.20 4.34 13.23
C ARG A 219 -5.10 4.30 11.99
N LEU A 220 -6.40 4.07 12.16
CA LEU A 220 -7.35 4.10 11.05
C LEU A 220 -7.46 5.50 10.45
N LEU A 221 -7.53 6.53 11.29
CA LEU A 221 -7.55 7.94 10.86
C LEU A 221 -6.25 8.31 10.12
N GLN A 222 -5.11 7.91 10.66
CA GLN A 222 -3.79 8.13 10.05
C GLN A 222 -3.65 7.43 8.69
N LEU A 223 -4.15 6.18 8.58
CA LEU A 223 -4.18 5.44 7.31
C LEU A 223 -5.08 6.14 6.29
N GLY A 224 -6.26 6.63 6.71
CA GLY A 224 -7.17 7.38 5.84
C GLY A 224 -6.54 8.68 5.33
N LEU A 225 -5.94 9.48 6.21
CA LEU A 225 -5.22 10.69 5.82
C LEU A 225 -4.05 10.38 4.88
N THR A 226 -3.25 9.35 5.20
CA THR A 226 -2.13 8.92 4.35
C THR A 226 -2.62 8.48 2.96
N ALA A 227 -3.73 7.76 2.86
CA ALA A 227 -4.31 7.34 1.59
C ALA A 227 -4.77 8.55 0.75
N VAL A 228 -5.51 9.49 1.37
CA VAL A 228 -5.99 10.71 0.69
C VAL A 228 -4.83 11.54 0.17
N PHE A 229 -3.83 11.81 0.99
CA PHE A 229 -2.70 12.64 0.59
C PHE A 229 -1.71 11.94 -0.35
N ASN A 230 -1.55 10.61 -0.31
CA ASN A 230 -0.64 9.89 -1.20
C ASN A 230 -1.19 9.68 -2.61
N HIS A 231 -2.52 9.58 -2.75
CA HIS A 231 -3.15 9.17 -4.01
C HIS A 231 -4.14 10.19 -4.54
N SER A 232 -4.13 11.43 -4.01
CA SER A 232 -5.07 12.45 -4.43
C SER A 232 -4.43 13.83 -4.48
N THR A 233 -4.66 14.52 -5.59
CA THR A 233 -4.37 15.95 -5.75
C THR A 233 -5.54 16.82 -5.26
N VAL A 234 -6.67 16.19 -4.87
CA VAL A 234 -7.89 16.91 -4.48
C VAL A 234 -7.68 17.87 -3.30
N PRO A 235 -6.98 17.53 -2.19
CA PRO A 235 -6.77 18.51 -1.11
C PRO A 235 -6.04 19.77 -1.58
N LEU A 236 -5.06 19.62 -2.47
CA LEU A 236 -4.32 20.76 -3.02
C LEU A 236 -5.20 21.60 -3.95
N ARG A 237 -6.00 20.97 -4.81
CA ARG A 237 -6.97 21.66 -5.68
C ARG A 237 -8.06 22.35 -4.86
N MET A 238 -8.56 21.72 -3.81
CA MET A 238 -9.53 22.34 -2.88
C MET A 238 -8.94 23.55 -2.17
N ALA A 239 -7.68 23.48 -1.73
CA ALA A 239 -6.99 24.63 -1.12
C ALA A 239 -6.89 25.79 -2.13
N SER A 240 -6.50 25.52 -3.36
CA SER A 240 -6.42 26.53 -4.42
C SER A 240 -7.79 27.14 -4.76
N PHE A 241 -8.83 26.30 -4.87
CA PHE A 241 -10.20 26.77 -5.15
C PHE A 241 -10.77 27.60 -3.98
N LEU A 242 -10.54 27.17 -2.74
CA LEU A 242 -10.94 27.90 -1.55
C LEU A 242 -10.23 29.28 -1.49
N GLY A 243 -8.94 29.31 -1.80
CA GLY A 243 -8.16 30.57 -1.88
C GLY A 243 -8.75 31.54 -2.92
N LEU A 244 -9.20 31.01 -4.07
CA LEU A 244 -9.81 31.83 -5.13
C LEU A 244 -11.19 32.38 -4.73
N ILE A 245 -12.01 31.58 -4.01
CA ILE A 245 -13.28 32.05 -3.46
C ILE A 245 -13.04 33.16 -2.44
N ILE A 246 -12.09 33.00 -1.54
CA ILE A 246 -11.80 33.98 -0.50
C ILE A 246 -11.24 35.26 -1.10
N LEU A 247 -10.38 35.16 -2.12
CA LEU A 247 -9.92 36.32 -2.88
C LEU A 247 -11.13 37.09 -3.49
N ALA A 248 -12.04 36.40 -4.14
CA ALA A 248 -13.24 37.01 -4.73
C ALA A 248 -14.10 37.70 -3.64
N VAL A 249 -14.38 37.02 -2.54
CA VAL A 249 -15.14 37.58 -1.40
C VAL A 249 -14.40 38.80 -0.79
N SER A 250 -13.09 38.76 -0.67
CA SER A 250 -12.30 39.89 -0.18
C SER A 250 -12.34 41.10 -1.09
N VAL A 251 -12.26 40.90 -2.42
CA VAL A 251 -12.35 41.97 -3.40
C VAL A 251 -13.76 42.61 -3.39
N LEU A 252 -14.82 41.78 -3.34
CA LEU A 252 -16.19 42.25 -3.23
C LEU A 252 -16.43 43.00 -1.92
N GLY A 253 -15.90 42.51 -0.82
CA GLY A 253 -15.99 43.16 0.49
C GLY A 253 -15.25 44.49 0.52
N ALA A 254 -14.06 44.56 -0.08
CA ALA A 254 -13.31 45.80 -0.21
C ALA A 254 -14.08 46.83 -1.05
N LEU A 255 -14.63 46.41 -2.21
CA LEU A 255 -15.44 47.28 -3.07
C LEU A 255 -16.69 47.80 -2.34
N TYR A 256 -17.41 46.88 -1.65
CA TYR A 256 -18.56 47.27 -0.84
C TYR A 256 -18.19 48.28 0.23
N TYR A 257 -17.08 48.12 0.95
CA TYR A 257 -16.63 49.05 1.96
C TYR A 257 -16.25 50.43 1.41
N VAL A 258 -15.61 50.46 0.22
CA VAL A 258 -15.28 51.73 -0.49
C VAL A 258 -16.57 52.47 -0.88
N LEU A 259 -17.54 51.75 -1.44
CA LEU A 259 -18.84 52.34 -1.80
C LEU A 259 -19.58 52.83 -0.56
N LEU A 260 -19.62 52.05 0.50
CA LEU A 260 -20.26 52.42 1.77
C LEU A 260 -19.65 53.73 2.35
N ARG A 261 -18.34 53.86 2.27
CA ARG A 261 -17.61 55.05 2.77
C ARG A 261 -17.86 56.28 1.92
N LEU A 262 -18.08 56.10 0.62
CA LEU A 262 -18.41 57.22 -0.30
C LEU A 262 -19.81 57.78 -0.04
N PHE A 263 -20.79 56.94 0.29
CA PHE A 263 -22.17 57.34 0.48
C PHE A 263 -22.52 57.64 1.94
N HIS A 264 -21.73 57.14 2.95
CA HIS A 264 -21.97 57.31 4.37
C HIS A 264 -20.65 57.68 5.12
N PRO A 265 -20.14 58.90 4.94
CA PRO A 265 -18.86 59.31 5.55
C PRO A 265 -18.90 59.43 7.07
N GLU A 266 -20.11 59.50 7.68
CA GLU A 266 -20.35 59.59 9.13
C GLU A 266 -20.17 58.27 9.91
N LEU A 267 -20.03 57.14 9.23
CA LEU A 267 -19.88 55.84 9.91
C LEU A 267 -18.58 55.75 10.70
N PRO A 268 -18.62 55.31 11.97
CA PRO A 268 -17.41 55.20 12.78
C PRO A 268 -16.46 54.14 12.18
N PRO A 269 -15.15 54.31 12.37
CA PRO A 269 -14.18 53.34 11.85
C PRO A 269 -14.39 51.96 12.47
N GLY A 270 -14.56 50.95 11.65
CA GLY A 270 -14.84 49.56 12.04
C GLY A 270 -13.58 48.84 12.53
N LEU A 271 -13.01 49.25 13.64
CA LEU A 271 -11.76 48.70 14.20
C LEU A 271 -11.90 47.20 14.51
N ALA A 272 -13.06 46.77 15.05
CA ALA A 272 -13.32 45.38 15.36
C ALA A 272 -13.41 44.52 14.09
N SER A 273 -14.03 45.03 13.01
CA SER A 273 -14.13 44.36 11.73
C SER A 273 -12.77 44.14 11.07
N ILE A 274 -11.84 45.11 11.23
CA ILE A 274 -10.47 44.97 10.72
C ILE A 274 -9.72 43.89 11.48
N HIS A 275 -9.80 43.84 12.81
CA HIS A 275 -9.15 42.81 13.61
C HIS A 275 -9.65 41.40 13.25
N ILE A 276 -10.99 41.21 13.08
CA ILE A 276 -11.57 39.94 12.69
C ILE A 276 -11.07 39.52 11.32
N LEU A 277 -11.06 40.45 10.34
CA LEU A 277 -10.60 40.17 8.98
C LEU A 277 -9.11 39.78 8.93
N VAL A 278 -8.27 40.49 9.68
CA VAL A 278 -6.85 40.18 9.77
C VAL A 278 -6.59 38.85 10.43
N LEU A 279 -7.25 38.53 11.57
CA LEU A 279 -7.10 37.27 12.26
C LEU A 279 -7.60 36.09 11.41
N PHE A 280 -8.72 36.27 10.71
CA PHE A 280 -9.24 35.29 9.78
C PHE A 280 -8.26 35.05 8.61
N GLY A 281 -7.72 36.12 8.03
CA GLY A 281 -6.73 36.03 6.95
C GLY A 281 -5.43 35.32 7.39
N ILE A 282 -4.93 35.59 8.61
CA ILE A 282 -3.78 34.89 9.17
C ILE A 282 -4.08 33.40 9.37
N GLY A 283 -5.22 33.07 9.99
CA GLY A 283 -5.63 31.67 10.22
C GLY A 283 -5.77 30.88 8.93
N LEU A 284 -6.43 31.48 7.94
CA LEU A 284 -6.60 30.88 6.62
C LEU A 284 -5.26 30.66 5.90
N ASN A 285 -4.40 31.69 5.91
CA ASN A 285 -3.08 31.58 5.25
C ASN A 285 -2.22 30.50 5.91
N SER A 286 -2.24 30.41 7.25
CA SER A 286 -1.57 29.34 8.01
C SER A 286 -2.09 27.95 7.63
N PHE A 287 -3.41 27.79 7.45
CA PHE A 287 -4.02 26.53 7.02
C PHE A 287 -3.58 26.14 5.59
N LEU A 288 -3.62 27.10 4.64
CA LEU A 288 -3.19 26.85 3.25
C LEU A 288 -1.70 26.49 3.18
N LEU A 289 -0.84 27.19 3.93
CA LEU A 289 0.58 26.89 4.06
C LEU A 289 0.80 25.49 4.64
N GLY A 290 -0.01 25.07 5.61
CA GLY A 290 0.02 23.72 6.16
C GLY A 290 -0.23 22.63 5.10
N ILE A 291 -1.22 22.84 4.23
CA ILE A 291 -1.50 21.93 3.11
C ILE A 291 -0.30 21.88 2.14
N ILE A 292 0.23 23.02 1.75
CA ILE A 292 1.40 23.09 0.87
C ILE A 292 2.60 22.39 1.52
N GLY A 293 2.83 22.62 2.83
CA GLY A 293 3.89 21.97 3.60
C GLY A 293 3.80 20.44 3.57
N GLU A 294 2.60 19.90 3.66
CA GLU A 294 2.36 18.43 3.56
C GLU A 294 2.78 17.87 2.18
N TYR A 295 2.50 18.57 1.09
CA TYR A 295 2.95 18.16 -0.25
C TYR A 295 4.47 18.35 -0.43
N LEU A 296 5.04 19.44 0.09
CA LEU A 296 6.49 19.66 0.08
C LEU A 296 7.23 18.56 0.84
N LEU A 297 6.70 18.15 2.02
CA LEU A 297 7.25 17.03 2.78
C LEU A 297 7.29 15.74 1.95
N ARG A 298 6.23 15.46 1.19
CA ARG A 298 6.18 14.26 0.32
C ARG A 298 7.19 14.32 -0.80
N ILE A 299 7.32 15.46 -1.46
CA ILE A 299 8.35 15.70 -2.49
C ILE A 299 9.74 15.50 -1.89
N TYR A 300 10.00 16.09 -0.71
CA TYR A 300 11.26 15.92 0.01
C TYR A 300 11.59 14.46 0.31
N LEU A 301 10.60 13.68 0.81
CA LEU A 301 10.79 12.26 1.11
C LEU A 301 11.11 11.42 -0.12
N VAL A 302 10.52 11.76 -1.28
CA VAL A 302 10.84 11.09 -2.55
C VAL A 302 12.23 11.48 -3.06
N LEU A 303 12.61 12.75 -2.96
CA LEU A 303 13.92 13.26 -3.38
C LEU A 303 15.06 12.76 -2.49
N ARG A 304 14.80 12.54 -1.22
CA ARG A 304 15.76 11.98 -0.25
C ARG A 304 16.25 10.59 -0.64
N ALA A 305 15.47 9.86 -1.45
CA ALA A 305 15.82 8.56 -2.02
C ALA A 305 16.31 7.53 -0.98
N ASP A 306 15.65 7.49 0.18
CA ASP A 306 15.95 6.48 1.21
C ASP A 306 15.80 5.07 0.62
N PRO A 307 16.68 4.13 0.94
CA PRO A 307 16.55 2.74 0.49
C PRO A 307 15.24 2.15 0.98
N VAL A 308 14.64 1.26 0.19
CA VAL A 308 13.40 0.54 0.55
C VAL A 308 13.57 -0.15 1.89
N ALA A 309 14.66 -0.89 2.05
CA ALA A 309 15.12 -1.50 3.29
C ALA A 309 16.63 -1.72 3.22
N VAL A 310 17.29 -1.76 4.38
CA VAL A 310 18.70 -2.15 4.50
C VAL A 310 18.75 -3.61 4.94
N ILE A 311 19.36 -4.46 4.12
CA ILE A 311 19.50 -5.89 4.41
C ILE A 311 20.69 -6.08 5.35
N GLN A 312 20.46 -6.71 6.49
CA GLN A 312 21.48 -7.07 7.47
C GLN A 312 22.05 -8.47 7.22
N GLN A 313 21.19 -9.42 6.86
CA GLN A 313 21.54 -10.82 6.61
C GLN A 313 20.69 -11.38 5.45
N SER A 314 21.22 -12.38 4.76
CA SER A 314 20.51 -13.08 3.68
C SER A 314 20.83 -14.57 3.70
N LEU A 315 19.86 -15.38 3.26
CA LEU A 315 19.94 -16.85 3.18
C LEU A 315 19.55 -17.29 1.77
N ASN A 316 20.33 -18.15 1.14
CA ASN A 316 20.14 -18.72 -0.20
C ASN A 316 20.02 -17.69 -1.33
N PHE A 317 20.63 -16.50 -1.16
CA PHE A 317 20.83 -15.52 -2.22
C PHE A 317 22.30 -15.48 -2.64
N GLU A 318 22.55 -15.37 -3.94
CA GLU A 318 23.88 -15.02 -4.44
C GLU A 318 24.16 -13.54 -4.15
N THR A 319 25.43 -13.17 -3.97
CA THR A 319 25.81 -11.77 -3.70
C THR A 319 25.33 -10.82 -4.80
N SER A 320 25.25 -11.31 -6.04
CA SER A 320 24.70 -10.59 -7.19
C SER A 320 23.20 -10.31 -7.13
N ASP A 321 22.46 -11.09 -6.33
CA ASP A 321 21.01 -10.97 -6.19
C ASP A 321 20.59 -9.91 -5.19
N LEU A 322 21.50 -9.53 -4.29
CA LEU A 322 21.27 -8.53 -3.26
C LEU A 322 21.43 -7.14 -3.86
N LYS A 323 20.34 -6.59 -4.38
CA LYS A 323 20.29 -5.19 -4.81
C LYS A 323 20.26 -4.30 -3.57
N LEU A 324 21.35 -3.60 -3.31
CA LEU A 324 21.47 -2.57 -2.29
C LEU A 324 20.74 -1.29 -2.67
#